data_ee9c41da4c5b7ecff665ea9f650ed75e
#
_entry.id   ee9c41da4c5b7ecff665ea9f650ed75e
#
_cell.length_a   1.000
_cell.length_b   1.000
_cell.length_c   1.000
_cell.angle_alpha   90.00
_cell.angle_beta   90.00
_cell.angle_gamma   90.00
#
_symmetry.space_group_name_H-M   'P 1'
#
loop_
_entity.id
_entity.type
_entity.pdbx_description
1 polymer ?
#
loop_
_entity_poly.entity_id
_entity_poly.type
_entity_poly.pdbx_seq_one_letter_code
_entity_poly.pdbx_strand_id
1 'polypeptide(L)' 'MENTKNTEEISKKTQKNIGSLFDTMHYTSNEQLNLFIDGMNEEQAMYCLKQALIACHVRGAFTMEETEAVSKSLRLLNS' A
#
# COMPACT_ATOMS: atom_id res chain seq x y z
N MET A 1 27.65 -19.37 8.82
CA MET A 1 27.21 -19.31 8.36
C MET A 1 26.60 -19.11 8.06
N GLU A 2 26.63 -18.72 7.78
CA GLU A 2 26.09 -18.55 7.17
C GLU A 2 25.33 -18.78 7.09
N ASN A 3 25.44 -19.08 7.13
CA ASN A 3 24.61 -19.21 6.83
C ASN A 3 23.83 -19.23 7.49
N THR A 4 24.00 -19.54 8.26
CA THR A 4 23.15 -19.37 8.90
C THR A 4 22.43 -18.27 9.23
N LYS A 5 22.95 -17.62 9.65
CA LYS A 5 22.38 -16.40 9.43
C LYS A 5 21.45 -16.42 8.27
N ASN A 6 21.55 -17.40 7.53
CA ASN A 6 20.66 -17.55 6.41
C ASN A 6 19.24 -17.68 6.81
N THR A 7 18.97 -18.19 7.98
CA THR A 7 17.61 -18.33 8.41
C THR A 7 16.93 -16.99 8.54
N GLU A 8 17.66 -16.05 9.12
CA GLU A 8 17.09 -14.71 9.24
C GLU A 8 16.90 -14.08 7.90
N GLU A 9 17.86 -14.28 7.04
CA GLU A 9 17.76 -13.68 5.74
C GLU A 9 16.60 -14.23 4.96
N ILE A 10 16.32 -15.51 5.14
CA ILE A 10 15.19 -16.11 4.47
C ILE A 10 13.90 -15.49 4.97
N SER A 11 13.81 -15.26 6.27
CA SER A 11 12.62 -14.61 6.80
C SER A 11 12.44 -13.23 6.21
N LYS A 12 13.53 -12.48 6.09
CA LYS A 12 13.42 -11.17 5.51
C LYS A 12 12.99 -11.23 4.07
N LYS A 13 13.47 -12.21 3.36
CA LYS A 13 13.12 -12.34 1.97
C LYS A 13 11.64 -12.60 1.79
N THR A 14 11.05 -13.34 2.71
CA THR A 14 9.63 -13.63 2.58
C THR A 14 8.79 -12.40 2.82
N GLN A 15 9.39 -11.31 3.27
CA GLN A 15 8.65 -10.08 3.48
C GLN A 15 8.97 -9.04 2.43
N LYS A 16 9.42 -9.51 1.29
CA LYS A 16 9.69 -8.62 0.19
C LYS A 16 8.42 -7.96 -0.29
N ASN A 17 8.51 -6.69 -0.59
CA ASN A 17 7.37 -5.95 -1.11
C ASN A 17 6.99 -6.49 -2.47
N ILE A 18 5.69 -6.68 -2.70
CA ILE A 18 5.20 -7.11 -4.01
C ILE A 18 4.55 -5.96 -4.74
N GLY A 19 4.33 -4.84 -4.09
CA GLY A 19 3.75 -3.69 -4.73
C GLY A 19 3.72 -2.51 -3.82
N SER A 20 3.21 -1.40 -4.33
CA SER A 20 3.07 -0.20 -3.53
C SER A 20 1.89 0.61 -4.03
N LEU A 21 1.32 1.40 -3.12
CA LEU A 21 0.31 2.37 -3.45
C LEU A 21 0.99 3.74 -3.46
N PHE A 22 0.88 4.43 -4.58
CA PHE A 22 1.40 5.80 -4.74
C PHE A 22 2.89 5.90 -4.44
N ASP A 23 3.59 4.77 -4.60
CA ASP A 23 5.05 4.69 -4.41
C ASP A 23 5.51 5.00 -2.99
N THR A 24 4.59 5.08 -2.04
CA THR A 24 4.94 5.37 -0.64
C THR A 24 4.45 4.32 0.33
N MET A 25 3.38 3.62 0.02
CA MET A 25 2.83 2.61 0.93
C MET A 25 3.06 1.23 0.33
N HIS A 26 4.04 0.54 0.86
CA HIS A 26 4.44 -0.77 0.33
C HIS A 26 3.70 -1.90 1.04
N TYR A 27 3.40 -2.94 0.30
CA TYR A 27 2.76 -4.11 0.90
C TYR A 27 3.48 -5.37 0.44
N THR A 28 3.43 -6.40 1.27
CA THR A 28 4.15 -7.64 1.04
C THR A 28 3.25 -8.77 0.58
N SER A 29 1.94 -8.56 0.60
CA SER A 29 0.99 -9.58 0.14
C SER A 29 -0.31 -8.90 -0.24
N ASN A 30 -1.10 -9.58 -1.07
CA ASN A 30 -2.42 -9.09 -1.42
C ASN A 30 -3.33 -9.04 -0.20
N GLU A 31 -3.12 -9.96 0.72
CA GLU A 31 -3.89 -9.98 1.94
C GLU A 31 -3.65 -8.70 2.75
N GLN A 32 -2.40 -8.29 2.84
CA GLN A 32 -2.06 -7.06 3.55
C GLN A 32 -2.71 -5.86 2.89
N LEU A 33 -2.67 -5.81 1.56
CA LEU A 33 -3.30 -4.73 0.82
C LEU A 33 -4.80 -4.69 1.08
N ASN A 34 -5.45 -5.84 1.03
CA ASN A 34 -6.89 -5.90 1.25
C ASN A 34 -7.26 -5.49 2.66
N LEU A 35 -6.45 -5.87 3.64
CA LEU A 35 -6.71 -5.47 5.03
C LEU A 35 -6.61 -3.96 5.17
N PHE A 36 -5.65 -3.35 4.50
CA PHE A 36 -5.52 -1.90 4.56
C PHE A 36 -6.76 -1.23 3.97
N ILE A 37 -7.19 -1.68 2.81
CA ILE A 37 -8.32 -1.03 2.14
C ILE A 37 -9.62 -1.29 2.90
N ASP A 38 -9.85 -2.52 3.32
CA ASP A 38 -11.10 -2.86 3.99
C ASP A 38 -11.21 -2.21 5.36
N GLY A 39 -10.08 -2.08 6.06
CA GLY A 39 -10.09 -1.52 7.40
C GLY A 39 -9.73 -0.04 7.48
N MET A 40 -9.74 0.64 6.36
CA MET A 40 -9.32 2.04 6.32
C MET A 40 -10.23 2.92 7.16
N ASN A 41 -9.61 3.81 7.95
CA ASN A 41 -10.35 4.81 8.69
C ASN A 41 -10.17 6.17 8.05
N GLU A 42 -10.79 7.21 8.64
CA GLU A 42 -10.79 8.53 8.01
C GLU A 42 -9.39 9.14 7.94
N GLU A 43 -8.59 8.93 8.97
CA GLU A 43 -7.21 9.42 8.95
C GLU A 43 -6.42 8.79 7.83
N GLN A 44 -6.56 7.48 7.68
CA GLN A 44 -5.88 6.77 6.62
C GLN A 44 -6.41 7.20 5.26
N ALA A 45 -7.71 7.49 5.17
CA ALA A 45 -8.29 7.96 3.92
C ALA A 45 -7.69 9.30 3.50
N MET A 46 -7.53 10.21 4.46
CA MET A 46 -6.92 11.50 4.16
C MET A 46 -5.47 11.33 3.70
N TYR A 47 -4.73 10.49 4.40
CA TYR A 47 -3.35 10.24 4.02
C TYR A 47 -3.29 9.64 2.61
N CYS A 48 -4.18 8.69 2.34
CA CYS A 48 -4.24 8.04 1.05
C CYS A 48 -4.49 9.05 -0.06
N LEU A 49 -5.45 9.96 0.15
CA LEU A 49 -5.75 10.95 -0.86
C LEU A 49 -4.60 11.92 -1.09
N LYS A 50 -3.90 12.29 -0.03
CA LYS A 50 -2.75 13.16 -0.19
C LYS A 50 -1.67 12.49 -1.03
N GLN A 51 -1.41 11.22 -0.76
CA GLN A 51 -0.42 10.48 -1.54
C GLN A 51 -0.90 10.31 -2.97
N ALA A 52 -2.20 10.12 -3.16
CA ALA A 52 -2.74 9.96 -4.50
C ALA A 52 -2.56 11.24 -5.32
N LEU A 53 -2.77 12.39 -4.70
CA LEU A 53 -2.58 13.65 -5.41
C LEU A 53 -1.13 13.82 -5.85
N ILE A 54 -0.20 13.47 -4.98
CA ILE A 54 1.21 13.56 -5.32
C ILE A 54 1.55 12.61 -6.47
N ALA A 55 1.07 11.37 -6.38
CA ALA A 55 1.34 10.39 -7.43
C ALA A 55 0.73 10.83 -8.76
N CYS A 56 -0.46 11.38 -8.72
CA CYS A 56 -1.12 11.85 -9.92
C CYS A 56 -0.31 12.97 -10.57
N HIS A 57 0.23 13.86 -9.77
CA HIS A 57 1.06 14.94 -10.28
C HIS A 57 2.32 14.39 -10.95
N VAL A 58 2.90 13.36 -10.36
CA VAL A 58 4.16 12.81 -10.86
C VAL A 58 3.94 11.88 -12.05
N ARG A 59 2.94 11.01 -11.97
CA ARG A 59 2.75 9.96 -12.98
C ARG A 59 1.57 10.20 -13.90
N GLY A 60 0.54 10.87 -13.40
CA GLY A 60 -0.65 11.12 -14.18
C GLY A 60 -1.63 9.96 -14.25
N ALA A 61 -1.37 8.86 -13.55
CA ALA A 61 -2.23 7.69 -13.62
C ALA A 61 -2.10 6.85 -12.36
N PHE A 62 -3.12 6.01 -12.12
CA PHE A 62 -3.16 5.10 -10.98
C PHE A 62 -3.21 3.67 -11.47
N THR A 63 -2.66 2.77 -10.67
CA THR A 63 -2.90 1.35 -10.88
C THR A 63 -4.32 1.02 -10.42
N MET A 64 -4.76 -0.20 -10.75
CA MET A 64 -6.08 -0.64 -10.34
C MET A 64 -6.20 -0.67 -8.82
N GLU A 65 -5.17 -1.13 -8.14
CA GLU A 65 -5.18 -1.18 -6.68
C GLU A 65 -5.23 0.21 -6.09
N GLU A 66 -4.51 1.14 -6.70
CA GLU A 66 -4.54 2.52 -6.24
C GLU A 66 -5.91 3.14 -6.44
N THR A 67 -6.55 2.81 -7.54
CA THR A 67 -7.89 3.31 -7.81
C THR A 67 -8.88 2.81 -6.75
N GLU A 68 -8.74 1.55 -6.34
CA GLU A 68 -9.59 1.02 -5.28
C GLU A 68 -9.37 1.77 -3.97
N ALA A 69 -8.12 2.05 -3.64
CA ALA A 69 -7.82 2.77 -2.41
C ALA A 69 -8.37 4.18 -2.45
N VAL A 70 -8.26 4.85 -3.60
CA VAL A 70 -8.81 6.19 -3.75
C VAL A 70 -10.34 6.17 -3.62
N SER A 71 -10.99 5.20 -4.26
CA SER A 71 -12.43 5.09 -4.21
C SER A 71 -12.91 4.85 -2.79
N LYS A 72 -12.26 3.97 -2.06
CA LYS A 72 -12.62 3.73 -0.67
C LYS A 72 -12.44 4.97 0.17
N SER A 73 -11.33 5.69 -0.05
CA SER A 73 -11.06 6.91 0.69
C SER A 73 -12.16 7.94 0.47
N LEU A 74 -12.57 8.10 -0.77
CA LEU A 74 -13.62 9.06 -1.08
C LEU A 74 -14.95 8.69 -0.45
N ARG A 75 -15.28 7.39 -0.46
CA ARG A 75 -16.52 6.95 0.17
C ARG A 75 -16.51 7.23 1.67
N LEU A 76 -15.38 7.00 2.32
CA LEU A 76 -15.28 7.24 3.75
C LEU A 76 -15.43 8.71 4.09
N LEU A 77 -14.81 9.58 3.29
CA LEU A 77 -14.82 11.00 3.60
C LEU A 77 -16.10 11.69 3.18
N ASN A 78 -16.87 11.06 2.32
CA ASN A 78 -18.14 11.62 1.85
C ASN A 78 -19.36 11.10 2.56
N SER A 79 -19.17 10.17 3.48
CA SER A 79 -20.34 9.58 4.16
C SER A 79 -20.75 10.34 5.40
#